data_3b5264da48b0e0b5692a513085376fb6
#
_entry.id   3b5264da48b0e0b5692a513085376fb6
#
_cell.length_a   1.000
_cell.length_b   1.000
_cell.length_c   1.000
_cell.angle_alpha   90.00
_cell.angle_beta   90.00
_cell.angle_gamma   90.00
#
_symmetry.space_group_name_H-M   'P 1'
#
loop_
_entity.id
_entity.type
_entity.pdbx_description
1 polymer ?
#
loop_
_entity_poly.entity_id
_entity_poly.type
_entity_poly.pdbx_seq_one_letter_code
_entity_poly.pdbx_strand_id
1 'polypeptide(L)'
;SSAASDVYKRQLLESAVREDLNDRATRVSAVLNPVKLIITNYPEGQVEEMEAINNPEDLSAGSHTIEFSRELWIEREDFMEDAPKKFFRMTPGQEVRLKNAYIVKCTGCKKDENGEITEIYCEYDPNTKSGMPDSNRKVKGTLHWLSCAHCLPAEVRLYDRLWKVENPRDEMAAIREAKNCSPLEAMKEIINPDSLKVLTNCYVEKFLADSKPLDYLQFQRIGYFNVDKDSTVDKLVFNRTVSLKDTWSKVKDK
;
A
#
# COMPACT_ATOMS: atom_id res chain seq x y z
N SER A 1 26.84 -10.02 19.19
CA SER A 1 26.09 -9.33 20.26
C SER A 1 25.69 -7.88 19.93
N SER A 2 26.51 -7.12 19.18
CA SER A 2 26.16 -5.76 18.75
C SER A 2 25.03 -5.73 17.71
N ALA A 3 25.07 -6.60 16.72
CA ALA A 3 24.08 -6.70 15.66
C ALA A 3 22.66 -7.02 16.16
N ALA A 4 22.53 -8.00 17.06
CA ALA A 4 21.25 -8.32 17.69
C ALA A 4 20.70 -7.13 18.51
N SER A 5 21.59 -6.37 19.17
CA SER A 5 21.22 -5.15 19.91
C SER A 5 20.72 -4.05 18.98
N ASP A 6 21.35 -3.86 17.81
CA ASP A 6 20.96 -2.82 16.87
C ASP A 6 19.67 -3.14 16.12
N VAL A 7 19.44 -4.42 15.79
CA VAL A 7 18.15 -4.91 15.28
C VAL A 7 17.04 -4.67 16.30
N TYR A 8 17.26 -4.99 17.58
CA TYR A 8 16.30 -4.77 18.64
C TYR A 8 15.96 -3.29 18.84
N LYS A 9 16.98 -2.42 18.84
CA LYS A 9 16.79 -0.96 18.96
C LYS A 9 15.97 -0.40 17.79
N ARG A 10 16.25 -0.86 16.57
CA ARG A 10 15.49 -0.46 15.38
C ARG A 10 14.03 -0.91 15.48
N GLN A 11 13.79 -2.16 15.86
CA GLN A 11 12.42 -2.68 16.03
C GLN A 11 11.63 -1.89 17.09
N LEU A 12 12.29 -1.53 18.19
CA LEU A 12 11.69 -0.71 19.24
C LEU A 12 11.33 0.69 18.72
N LEU A 13 12.22 1.33 17.96
CA LEU A 13 11.97 2.64 17.34
C LEU A 13 10.80 2.55 16.34
N GLU A 14 10.81 1.59 15.45
CA GLU A 14 9.74 1.41 14.47
C GLU A 14 8.40 1.09 15.14
N SER A 15 8.39 0.33 16.23
CA SER A 15 7.20 0.04 17.02
C SER A 15 6.63 1.30 17.67
N ALA A 16 7.49 2.12 18.29
CA ALA A 16 7.08 3.40 18.88
C ALA A 16 6.51 4.37 17.84
N VAL A 17 7.13 4.43 16.65
CA VAL A 17 6.62 5.25 15.54
C VAL A 17 5.26 4.75 15.06
N ARG A 18 5.06 3.42 14.93
CA ARG A 18 3.74 2.86 14.57
C ARG A 18 2.67 3.18 15.59
N GLU A 19 2.99 3.07 16.86
CA GLU A 19 2.07 3.36 17.96
C GLU A 19 1.63 4.84 17.92
N ASP A 20 2.58 5.77 17.86
CA ASP A 20 2.30 7.20 17.75
C ASP A 20 1.47 7.55 16.51
N LEU A 21 1.84 7.02 15.35
CA LEU A 21 1.11 7.29 14.11
C LEU A 21 -0.26 6.60 14.03
N ASN A 22 -0.43 5.46 14.71
CA ASN A 22 -1.74 4.81 14.79
C ASN A 22 -2.79 5.72 15.44
N ASP A 23 -2.40 6.47 16.44
CA ASP A 23 -3.33 7.31 17.19
C ASP A 23 -3.72 8.59 16.43
N ARG A 24 -2.90 9.06 15.52
CA ARG A 24 -3.09 10.39 14.93
C ARG A 24 -3.04 10.49 13.40
N ALA A 25 -2.57 9.46 12.69
CA ALA A 25 -2.50 9.52 11.24
C ALA A 25 -3.87 9.35 10.58
N THR A 26 -4.19 10.22 9.63
CA THR A 26 -5.39 10.07 8.80
C THR A 26 -5.26 8.84 7.91
N ARG A 27 -6.30 7.99 7.91
CA ARG A 27 -6.39 6.80 7.05
C ARG A 27 -6.91 7.20 5.69
N VAL A 28 -6.15 6.85 4.67
CA VAL A 28 -6.51 7.08 3.27
C VAL A 28 -6.23 5.84 2.44
N SER A 29 -6.88 5.71 1.31
CA SER A 29 -6.57 4.67 0.33
C SER A 29 -5.50 5.17 -0.64
N ALA A 30 -4.54 4.30 -0.91
CA ALA A 30 -3.55 4.46 -1.96
C ALA A 30 -3.34 3.12 -2.66
N VAL A 31 -3.10 3.14 -3.95
CA VAL A 31 -2.81 1.94 -4.74
C VAL A 31 -1.44 2.09 -5.36
N LEU A 32 -0.49 1.26 -4.93
CA LEU A 32 0.91 1.37 -5.30
C LEU A 32 1.27 0.54 -6.53
N ASN A 33 0.58 -0.56 -6.75
CA ASN A 33 0.74 -1.43 -7.92
C ASN A 33 -0.63 -1.70 -8.54
N PRO A 34 -1.16 -0.74 -9.33
CA PRO A 34 -2.55 -0.76 -9.76
C PRO A 34 -2.86 -1.83 -10.81
N VAL A 35 -4.03 -2.42 -10.68
CA VAL A 35 -4.73 -3.15 -11.73
C VAL A 35 -6.19 -2.71 -11.76
N LYS A 36 -6.76 -2.63 -12.96
CA LYS A 36 -8.14 -2.18 -13.14
C LYS A 36 -9.13 -3.24 -12.71
N LEU A 37 -10.11 -2.85 -11.90
CA LEU A 37 -11.28 -3.62 -11.53
C LEU A 37 -12.51 -2.99 -12.16
N ILE A 38 -13.30 -3.76 -12.91
CA ILE A 38 -14.54 -3.31 -13.55
C ILE A 38 -15.72 -4.02 -12.90
N ILE A 39 -16.65 -3.25 -12.35
CA ILE A 39 -17.87 -3.77 -11.77
C ILE A 39 -18.95 -3.79 -12.86
N THR A 40 -19.15 -4.96 -13.47
CA THR A 40 -19.88 -5.10 -14.73
C THR A 40 -21.35 -4.75 -14.64
N ASN A 41 -21.98 -4.96 -13.48
CA ASN A 41 -23.37 -4.62 -13.22
C ASN A 41 -23.59 -3.28 -12.51
N TYR A 42 -22.53 -2.48 -12.29
CA TYR A 42 -22.67 -1.12 -11.78
C TYR A 42 -22.99 -0.16 -12.93
N PRO A 43 -23.98 0.74 -12.80
CA PRO A 43 -24.40 1.61 -13.89
C PRO A 43 -23.27 2.51 -14.41
N GLU A 44 -23.19 2.62 -15.74
CA GLU A 44 -22.21 3.52 -16.37
C GLU A 44 -22.48 4.98 -15.99
N GLY A 45 -21.43 5.73 -15.70
CA GLY A 45 -21.52 7.13 -15.33
C GLY A 45 -22.06 7.41 -13.92
N GLN A 46 -22.52 6.38 -13.20
CA GLN A 46 -22.94 6.57 -11.80
C GLN A 46 -21.72 6.75 -10.91
N VAL A 47 -21.81 7.74 -10.03
CA VAL A 47 -20.83 8.01 -8.98
C VAL A 47 -21.57 8.13 -7.65
N GLU A 48 -21.09 7.43 -6.64
CA GLU A 48 -21.60 7.51 -5.28
C GLU A 48 -20.53 8.01 -4.33
N GLU A 49 -20.93 8.84 -3.39
CA GLU A 49 -20.08 9.25 -2.28
C GLU A 49 -20.13 8.22 -1.15
N MET A 50 -18.95 7.78 -0.72
CA MET A 50 -18.77 6.90 0.44
C MET A 50 -18.07 7.67 1.54
N GLU A 51 -18.51 7.48 2.77
CA GLU A 51 -17.86 8.06 3.94
C GLU A 51 -16.70 7.18 4.40
N ALA A 52 -15.53 7.79 4.59
CA ALA A 52 -14.33 7.17 5.14
C ALA A 52 -13.93 7.86 6.45
N ILE A 53 -13.85 7.10 7.54
CA ILE A 53 -13.43 7.61 8.84
C ILE A 53 -11.94 7.94 8.79
N ASN A 54 -11.59 9.17 9.23
CA ASN A 54 -10.21 9.65 9.23
C ASN A 54 -9.31 8.85 10.18
N ASN A 55 -9.81 8.54 11.37
CA ASN A 55 -9.08 7.72 12.33
C ASN A 55 -10.07 6.91 13.20
N PRO A 56 -10.07 5.58 13.14
CA PRO A 56 -10.95 4.75 13.98
C PRO A 56 -10.59 4.78 15.47
N GLU A 57 -9.35 5.15 15.82
CA GLU A 57 -8.91 5.31 17.23
C GLU A 57 -9.32 6.67 17.81
N ASP A 58 -9.59 7.66 16.93
CA ASP A 58 -10.04 9.00 17.32
C ASP A 58 -11.19 9.46 16.42
N LEU A 59 -12.41 9.19 16.83
CA LEU A 59 -13.60 9.57 16.06
C LEU A 59 -13.80 11.10 15.98
N SER A 60 -13.14 11.89 16.84
CA SER A 60 -13.16 13.35 16.77
C SER A 60 -12.39 13.89 15.56
N ALA A 61 -11.52 13.09 14.95
CA ALA A 61 -10.84 13.42 13.69
C ALA A 61 -11.81 13.51 12.49
N GLY A 62 -13.07 13.05 12.64
CA GLY A 62 -14.10 13.13 11.63
C GLY A 62 -13.93 12.12 10.48
N SER A 63 -14.47 12.49 9.34
CA SER A 63 -14.48 11.66 8.14
C SER A 63 -14.22 12.51 6.89
N HIS A 64 -13.96 11.85 5.79
CA HIS A 64 -13.89 12.46 4.46
C HIS A 64 -14.66 11.60 3.45
N THR A 65 -14.93 12.16 2.29
CA THR A 65 -15.68 11.52 1.22
C THR A 65 -14.74 10.92 0.19
N ILE A 66 -15.04 9.70 -0.25
CA ILE A 66 -14.42 9.02 -1.38
C ILE A 66 -15.48 8.68 -2.42
N GLU A 67 -15.17 8.86 -3.70
CA GLU A 67 -16.08 8.58 -4.79
C GLU A 67 -15.96 7.12 -5.25
N PHE A 68 -17.08 6.43 -5.38
CA PHE A 68 -17.19 5.08 -5.90
C PHE A 68 -17.78 5.12 -7.31
N SER A 69 -17.18 4.37 -8.23
CA SER A 69 -17.61 4.29 -9.63
C SER A 69 -17.48 2.88 -10.18
N ARG A 70 -17.88 2.67 -11.42
CA ARG A 70 -17.82 1.37 -12.10
C ARG A 70 -16.38 0.85 -12.27
N GLU A 71 -15.44 1.72 -12.55
CA GLU A 71 -14.02 1.38 -12.75
C GLU A 71 -13.18 1.81 -11.55
N LEU A 72 -12.44 0.87 -10.99
CA LEU A 72 -11.62 1.06 -9.81
C LEU A 72 -10.19 0.60 -10.06
N TRP A 73 -9.25 1.20 -9.31
CA TRP A 73 -7.92 0.65 -9.10
C TRP A 73 -7.89 -0.16 -7.81
N ILE A 74 -7.30 -1.35 -7.87
CA ILE A 74 -6.95 -2.15 -6.69
C ILE A 74 -5.48 -2.56 -6.75
N GLU A 75 -4.93 -3.05 -5.65
CA GLU A 75 -3.58 -3.61 -5.66
C GLU A 75 -3.55 -4.91 -6.48
N ARG A 76 -2.57 -5.03 -7.36
CA ARG A 76 -2.39 -6.24 -8.19
C ARG A 76 -2.23 -7.49 -7.33
N GLU A 77 -1.56 -7.38 -6.19
CA GLU A 77 -1.34 -8.46 -5.23
C GLU A 77 -2.62 -8.92 -4.50
N ASP A 78 -3.68 -8.14 -4.59
CA ASP A 78 -4.99 -8.50 -4.03
C ASP A 78 -5.80 -9.42 -4.96
N PHE A 79 -5.31 -9.69 -6.16
CA PHE A 79 -5.92 -10.63 -7.10
C PHE A 79 -5.00 -11.80 -7.44
N MET A 80 -5.58 -12.99 -7.53
CA MET A 80 -4.92 -14.20 -8.02
C MET A 80 -5.95 -15.06 -8.76
N GLU A 81 -5.67 -15.43 -10.01
CA GLU A 81 -6.59 -16.24 -10.82
C GLU A 81 -6.69 -17.67 -10.25
N ASP A 82 -5.55 -18.29 -10.03
CA ASP A 82 -5.45 -19.64 -9.42
C ASP A 82 -4.92 -19.50 -7.98
N ALA A 83 -5.83 -19.27 -7.04
CA ALA A 83 -5.48 -18.98 -5.67
C ALA A 83 -5.46 -20.23 -4.76
N PRO A 84 -4.51 -20.32 -3.81
CA PRO A 84 -4.52 -21.36 -2.81
C PRO A 84 -5.70 -21.20 -1.84
N LYS A 85 -6.12 -22.28 -1.17
CA LYS A 85 -7.29 -22.32 -0.27
C LYS A 85 -7.30 -21.25 0.85
N LYS A 86 -6.13 -20.75 1.25
CA LYS A 86 -5.99 -19.71 2.29
C LYS A 86 -5.78 -18.30 1.75
N PHE A 87 -6.05 -18.07 0.48
CA PHE A 87 -6.01 -16.74 -0.12
C PHE A 87 -7.33 -16.01 0.16
N PHE A 88 -7.31 -15.10 1.12
CA PHE A 88 -8.51 -14.34 1.54
C PHE A 88 -8.58 -12.97 0.87
N ARG A 89 -8.33 -12.95 -0.43
CA ARG A 89 -8.44 -11.78 -1.30
C ARG A 89 -9.27 -12.14 -2.52
N MET A 90 -9.14 -11.42 -3.62
CA MET A 90 -9.95 -11.61 -4.80
C MET A 90 -9.45 -12.73 -5.70
N THR A 91 -10.32 -13.67 -6.01
CA THR A 91 -10.10 -14.74 -6.99
C THR A 91 -11.44 -15.07 -7.67
N PRO A 92 -11.47 -15.58 -8.90
CA PRO A 92 -12.72 -15.91 -9.57
C PRO A 92 -13.64 -16.80 -8.72
N GLY A 93 -14.91 -16.40 -8.63
CA GLY A 93 -15.95 -17.08 -7.83
C GLY A 93 -16.00 -16.67 -6.36
N GLN A 94 -15.02 -15.95 -5.84
CA GLN A 94 -14.98 -15.52 -4.43
C GLN A 94 -15.55 -14.12 -4.24
N GLU A 95 -16.23 -13.93 -3.09
CA GLU A 95 -16.69 -12.63 -2.63
C GLU A 95 -15.67 -11.96 -1.71
N VAL A 96 -15.50 -10.64 -1.89
CA VAL A 96 -14.73 -9.76 -1.01
C VAL A 96 -15.49 -8.47 -0.77
N ARG A 97 -15.20 -7.79 0.33
CA ARG A 97 -15.71 -6.45 0.58
C ARG A 97 -14.75 -5.40 0.04
N LEU A 98 -15.27 -4.50 -0.75
CA LEU A 98 -14.61 -3.23 -1.02
C LEU A 98 -14.88 -2.31 0.16
N LYS A 99 -13.81 -1.85 0.83
CA LYS A 99 -13.91 -1.12 2.09
C LYS A 99 -14.79 0.11 1.95
N ASN A 100 -15.68 0.34 2.93
CA ASN A 100 -16.70 1.41 2.96
C ASN A 100 -17.73 1.35 1.81
N ALA A 101 -17.74 0.31 0.98
CA ALA A 101 -18.63 0.19 -0.18
C ALA A 101 -19.39 -1.15 -0.14
N TYR A 102 -19.28 -1.93 -1.17
CA TYR A 102 -20.09 -3.12 -1.41
C TYR A 102 -19.29 -4.41 -1.28
N ILE A 103 -20.00 -5.52 -1.12
CA ILE A 103 -19.45 -6.84 -1.41
C ILE A 103 -19.54 -7.06 -2.91
N VAL A 104 -18.43 -7.54 -3.48
CA VAL A 104 -18.31 -7.87 -4.90
C VAL A 104 -17.88 -9.32 -5.07
N LYS A 105 -18.39 -9.98 -6.11
CA LYS A 105 -17.99 -11.32 -6.50
C LYS A 105 -17.17 -11.25 -7.78
N CYS A 106 -15.97 -11.79 -7.76
CA CYS A 106 -15.13 -11.85 -8.94
C CYS A 106 -15.68 -12.85 -9.95
N THR A 107 -15.83 -12.43 -11.22
CA THR A 107 -16.33 -13.25 -12.32
C THR A 107 -15.25 -13.69 -13.29
N GLY A 108 -14.09 -13.02 -13.28
CA GLY A 108 -12.98 -13.36 -14.15
C GLY A 108 -11.96 -12.24 -14.32
N CYS A 109 -11.08 -12.41 -15.28
CA CYS A 109 -10.07 -11.40 -15.63
C CYS A 109 -9.72 -11.45 -17.11
N LYS A 110 -9.05 -10.40 -17.57
CA LYS A 110 -8.46 -10.30 -18.91
C LYS A 110 -6.95 -10.23 -18.80
N LYS A 111 -6.27 -10.90 -19.71
CA LYS A 111 -4.81 -10.91 -19.84
C LYS A 111 -4.37 -10.30 -21.15
N ASP A 112 -3.17 -9.76 -21.16
CA ASP A 112 -2.47 -9.35 -22.37
C ASP A 112 -1.77 -10.53 -23.06
N GLU A 113 -1.02 -10.23 -24.12
CA GLU A 113 -0.27 -11.22 -24.90
C GLU A 113 0.83 -11.94 -24.10
N ASN A 114 1.31 -11.33 -23.03
CA ASN A 114 2.33 -11.87 -22.13
C ASN A 114 1.74 -12.68 -20.95
N GLY A 115 0.40 -12.76 -20.87
CA GLY A 115 -0.31 -13.40 -19.76
C GLY A 115 -0.47 -12.53 -18.51
N GLU A 116 -0.11 -11.25 -18.58
CA GLU A 116 -0.28 -10.31 -17.47
C GLU A 116 -1.74 -9.86 -17.37
N ILE A 117 -2.25 -9.82 -16.14
CA ILE A 117 -3.63 -9.39 -15.88
C ILE A 117 -3.75 -7.88 -16.09
N THR A 118 -4.63 -7.49 -16.99
CA THR A 118 -4.90 -6.08 -17.33
C THR A 118 -6.20 -5.57 -16.74
N GLU A 119 -7.21 -6.43 -16.63
CA GLU A 119 -8.51 -6.09 -16.08
C GLU A 119 -9.05 -7.25 -15.24
N ILE A 120 -9.77 -6.93 -14.18
CA ILE A 120 -10.50 -7.88 -13.34
C ILE A 120 -11.97 -7.51 -13.42
N TYR A 121 -12.85 -8.50 -13.49
CA TYR A 121 -14.28 -8.29 -13.60
C TYR A 121 -14.98 -8.80 -12.34
N CYS A 122 -15.90 -7.97 -11.82
CA CYS A 122 -16.72 -8.31 -10.67
C CYS A 122 -18.16 -7.88 -10.88
N GLU A 123 -19.06 -8.47 -10.11
CA GLU A 123 -20.43 -8.01 -9.90
C GLU A 123 -20.60 -7.58 -8.45
N TYR A 124 -21.27 -6.44 -8.23
CA TYR A 124 -21.56 -5.97 -6.87
C TYR A 124 -22.97 -6.39 -6.44
N ASP A 125 -23.13 -6.53 -5.12
CA ASP A 125 -24.43 -6.74 -4.49
C ASP A 125 -24.89 -5.41 -3.86
N PRO A 126 -25.94 -4.76 -4.44
CA PRO A 126 -26.42 -3.46 -3.98
C PRO A 126 -26.94 -3.45 -2.54
N ASN A 127 -27.32 -4.62 -1.99
CA ASN A 127 -27.83 -4.73 -0.63
C ASN A 127 -26.75 -4.77 0.46
N THR A 128 -25.48 -4.67 0.11
CA THR A 128 -24.35 -4.88 1.02
C THR A 128 -23.62 -3.62 1.47
N LYS A 129 -23.97 -2.45 0.95
CA LYS A 129 -23.49 -1.16 1.43
C LYS A 129 -23.96 -0.90 2.86
N SER A 130 -23.23 -0.11 3.62
CA SER A 130 -23.62 0.30 4.98
C SER A 130 -25.05 0.87 4.98
N GLY A 131 -25.86 0.41 5.94
CA GLY A 131 -27.28 0.77 6.06
C GLY A 131 -28.24 -0.06 5.18
N MET A 132 -27.75 -0.93 4.31
CA MET A 132 -28.57 -1.86 3.53
C MET A 132 -28.81 -3.19 4.29
N PRO A 133 -29.84 -3.99 3.88
CA PRO A 133 -30.22 -5.21 4.62
C PRO A 133 -29.08 -6.20 4.86
N ASP A 134 -28.19 -6.40 3.88
CA ASP A 134 -27.09 -7.36 3.93
C ASP A 134 -25.74 -6.72 4.25
N SER A 135 -25.74 -5.50 4.81
CA SER A 135 -24.52 -4.76 5.15
C SER A 135 -23.58 -5.51 6.10
N ASN A 136 -24.11 -6.37 6.95
CA ASN A 136 -23.38 -7.18 7.93
C ASN A 136 -22.97 -8.57 7.42
N ARG A 137 -23.24 -8.90 6.14
CA ARG A 137 -22.83 -10.19 5.56
C ARG A 137 -21.30 -10.33 5.67
N LYS A 138 -20.87 -11.43 6.28
CA LYS A 138 -19.46 -11.69 6.53
C LYS A 138 -18.81 -12.27 5.28
N VAL A 139 -17.70 -11.66 4.86
CA VAL A 139 -16.76 -12.16 3.86
C VAL A 139 -15.36 -12.19 4.47
N LYS A 140 -14.48 -13.03 3.92
CA LYS A 140 -13.15 -13.23 4.50
C LYS A 140 -12.14 -12.14 4.16
N GLY A 141 -12.35 -11.40 3.07
CA GLY A 141 -11.43 -10.39 2.59
C GLY A 141 -12.06 -9.00 2.50
N THR A 142 -11.29 -7.98 2.89
CA THR A 142 -11.62 -6.57 2.65
C THR A 142 -10.48 -5.91 1.90
N LEU A 143 -10.77 -5.29 0.76
CA LEU A 143 -9.80 -4.63 -0.09
C LEU A 143 -10.02 -3.11 -0.07
N HIS A 144 -8.91 -2.36 -0.13
CA HIS A 144 -8.97 -0.94 -0.45
C HIS A 144 -8.97 -0.74 -1.97
N TRP A 145 -9.48 0.38 -2.39
CA TRP A 145 -9.70 0.69 -3.79
C TRP A 145 -9.70 2.20 -4.01
N LEU A 146 -9.60 2.62 -5.27
CA LEU A 146 -9.75 4.00 -5.70
C LEU A 146 -10.59 4.04 -7.00
N SER A 147 -11.46 5.04 -7.14
CA SER A 147 -12.12 5.29 -8.42
C SER A 147 -11.10 5.75 -9.47
N CYS A 148 -11.09 5.11 -10.63
CA CYS A 148 -10.18 5.48 -11.72
C CYS A 148 -10.36 6.94 -12.17
N ALA A 149 -11.60 7.43 -12.17
CA ALA A 149 -11.93 8.78 -12.59
C ALA A 149 -11.72 9.85 -11.51
N HIS A 150 -11.61 9.45 -10.22
CA HIS A 150 -11.62 10.37 -9.07
C HIS A 150 -10.41 10.20 -8.15
N CYS A 151 -9.32 9.67 -8.65
CA CYS A 151 -8.05 9.55 -7.94
C CYS A 151 -7.00 10.50 -8.53
N LEU A 152 -5.90 10.67 -7.81
CA LEU A 152 -4.78 11.49 -8.23
C LEU A 152 -3.55 10.60 -8.47
N PRO A 153 -2.76 10.86 -9.52
CA PRO A 153 -1.48 10.19 -9.69
C PRO A 153 -0.50 10.63 -8.62
N ALA A 154 0.36 9.72 -8.20
CA ALA A 154 1.37 10.00 -7.18
C ALA A 154 2.66 9.22 -7.43
N GLU A 155 3.76 9.78 -6.95
CA GLU A 155 5.02 9.09 -6.77
C GLU A 155 5.13 8.60 -5.31
N VAL A 156 5.54 7.36 -5.13
CA VAL A 156 5.75 6.79 -3.79
C VAL A 156 7.18 6.27 -3.69
N ARG A 157 7.87 6.69 -2.64
CA ARG A 157 9.25 6.33 -2.34
C ARG A 157 9.29 5.35 -1.18
N LEU A 158 9.78 4.15 -1.47
CA LEU A 158 9.94 3.07 -0.48
C LEU A 158 11.41 2.96 -0.12
N TYR A 159 11.75 3.33 1.11
CA TYR A 159 13.11 3.26 1.63
C TYR A 159 13.35 1.93 2.33
N ASP A 160 14.56 1.40 2.15
CA ASP A 160 15.09 0.24 2.87
C ASP A 160 16.51 0.54 3.34
N ARG A 161 17.19 -0.44 3.89
CA ARG A 161 18.57 -0.28 4.39
C ARG A 161 19.50 0.11 3.25
N LEU A 162 20.36 1.09 3.50
CA LEU A 162 21.38 1.52 2.54
C LEU A 162 22.43 0.45 2.31
N TRP A 163 22.78 -0.32 3.35
CA TRP A 163 23.83 -1.32 3.30
C TRP A 163 23.28 -2.74 3.35
N LYS A 164 23.90 -3.65 2.59
CA LYS A 164 23.64 -5.10 2.64
C LYS A 164 24.22 -5.77 3.89
N VAL A 165 25.17 -5.11 4.53
CA VAL A 165 26.00 -5.61 5.63
C VAL A 165 25.74 -4.85 6.92
N GLU A 166 26.01 -5.49 8.06
CA GLU A 166 25.77 -4.90 9.38
C GLU A 166 26.82 -3.84 9.75
N ASN A 167 28.07 -4.08 9.40
CA ASN A 167 29.16 -3.17 9.67
C ASN A 167 29.84 -2.72 8.36
N PRO A 168 29.31 -1.70 7.70
CA PRO A 168 29.79 -1.26 6.39
C PRO A 168 31.24 -0.74 6.44
N ARG A 169 31.68 -0.19 7.56
CA ARG A 169 33.04 0.33 7.70
C ARG A 169 34.08 -0.79 7.65
N ASP A 170 33.88 -1.83 8.44
CA ASP A 170 34.82 -2.95 8.53
C ASP A 170 34.80 -3.78 7.23
N GLU A 171 33.63 -3.99 6.67
CA GLU A 171 33.47 -4.69 5.40
C GLU A 171 34.16 -3.96 4.23
N MET A 172 33.99 -2.63 4.15
CA MET A 172 34.70 -1.82 3.15
C MET A 172 36.22 -1.90 3.33
N ALA A 173 36.71 -1.89 4.57
CA ALA A 173 38.14 -2.02 4.85
C ALA A 173 38.68 -3.38 4.38
N ALA A 174 37.99 -4.47 4.69
CA ALA A 174 38.32 -5.82 4.25
C ALA A 174 38.32 -5.97 2.72
N ILE A 175 37.32 -5.44 2.04
CA ILE A 175 37.22 -5.47 0.57
C ILE A 175 38.39 -4.69 -0.06
N ARG A 176 38.70 -3.52 0.48
CA ARG A 176 39.80 -2.70 -0.02
C ARG A 176 41.17 -3.39 0.15
N GLU A 177 41.40 -4.02 1.27
CA GLU A 177 42.60 -4.79 1.51
C GLU A 177 42.71 -6.00 0.56
N ALA A 178 41.63 -6.78 0.44
CA ALA A 178 41.61 -7.99 -0.39
C ALA A 178 41.76 -7.70 -1.89
N LYS A 179 41.15 -6.61 -2.39
CA LYS A 179 41.05 -6.29 -3.81
C LYS A 179 41.94 -5.13 -4.24
N ASN A 180 42.63 -4.50 -3.34
CA ASN A 180 43.45 -3.29 -3.60
C ASN A 180 42.63 -2.25 -4.41
N CYS A 181 41.40 -1.97 -3.98
CA CYS A 181 40.48 -1.09 -4.67
C CYS A 181 40.22 0.22 -3.92
N SER A 182 39.62 1.19 -4.58
CA SER A 182 39.23 2.47 -3.99
C SER A 182 38.07 2.32 -3.00
N PRO A 183 37.87 3.30 -2.09
CA PRO A 183 36.70 3.30 -1.18
C PRO A 183 35.37 3.28 -1.91
N LEU A 184 35.29 3.95 -3.05
CA LEU A 184 34.07 3.98 -3.86
C LEU A 184 33.73 2.61 -4.47
N GLU A 185 34.73 1.87 -4.94
CA GLU A 185 34.54 0.52 -5.46
C GLU A 185 34.10 -0.44 -4.37
N ALA A 186 34.72 -0.40 -3.19
CA ALA A 186 34.32 -1.20 -2.05
C ALA A 186 32.89 -0.86 -1.58
N MET A 187 32.52 0.42 -1.56
CA MET A 187 31.17 0.87 -1.23
C MET A 187 30.12 0.30 -2.19
N LYS A 188 30.39 0.30 -3.49
CA LYS A 188 29.46 -0.23 -4.51
C LYS A 188 29.15 -1.71 -4.31
N GLU A 189 30.03 -2.50 -3.72
CA GLU A 189 29.80 -3.91 -3.46
C GLU A 189 28.82 -4.15 -2.31
N ILE A 190 28.82 -3.28 -1.32
CA ILE A 190 28.02 -3.43 -0.11
C ILE A 190 26.75 -2.57 -0.08
N ILE A 191 26.62 -1.63 -1.01
CA ILE A 191 25.39 -0.83 -1.11
C ILE A 191 24.20 -1.69 -1.54
N ASN A 192 23.07 -1.47 -0.92
CA ASN A 192 21.82 -2.11 -1.33
C ASN A 192 21.21 -1.35 -2.51
N PRO A 193 21.18 -1.95 -3.72
CA PRO A 193 20.59 -1.29 -4.90
C PRO A 193 19.09 -1.03 -4.75
N ASP A 194 18.41 -1.80 -3.88
CA ASP A 194 16.99 -1.67 -3.58
C ASP A 194 16.73 -0.78 -2.34
N SER A 195 17.74 -0.05 -1.86
CA SER A 195 17.59 0.85 -0.70
C SER A 195 16.57 1.96 -0.89
N LEU A 196 16.28 2.32 -2.13
CA LEU A 196 15.22 3.22 -2.55
C LEU A 196 14.52 2.66 -3.79
N LYS A 197 13.23 2.39 -3.66
CA LYS A 197 12.35 2.09 -4.80
C LYS A 197 11.43 3.27 -5.02
N VAL A 198 11.47 3.84 -6.23
CA VAL A 198 10.59 4.93 -6.64
C VAL A 198 9.50 4.34 -7.52
N LEU A 199 8.26 4.39 -7.02
CA LEU A 199 7.08 3.95 -7.74
C LEU A 199 6.40 5.17 -8.36
N THR A 200 6.31 5.22 -9.69
CA THR A 200 5.78 6.36 -10.42
C THR A 200 4.37 6.16 -10.97
N ASN A 201 3.83 4.95 -10.87
CA ASN A 201 2.48 4.60 -11.31
C ASN A 201 1.61 4.23 -10.11
N CYS A 202 1.49 5.17 -9.16
CA CYS A 202 0.65 5.02 -7.98
C CYS A 202 -0.54 5.99 -8.07
N TYR A 203 -1.60 5.65 -7.36
CA TYR A 203 -2.77 6.51 -7.24
C TYR A 203 -3.14 6.69 -5.77
N VAL A 204 -3.66 7.87 -5.46
CA VAL A 204 -4.12 8.24 -4.11
C VAL A 204 -5.49 8.90 -4.17
N GLU A 205 -6.16 8.99 -3.03
CA GLU A 205 -7.44 9.68 -2.92
C GLU A 205 -7.33 11.16 -3.29
N LYS A 206 -8.37 11.67 -3.94
CA LYS A 206 -8.53 13.10 -4.25
C LYS A 206 -8.45 13.98 -2.99
N PHE A 207 -8.83 13.45 -1.84
CA PHE A 207 -8.70 14.09 -0.53
C PHE A 207 -7.28 14.62 -0.26
N LEU A 208 -6.25 14.01 -0.86
CA LEU A 208 -4.85 14.40 -0.67
C LEU A 208 -4.38 15.56 -1.58
N ALA A 209 -5.27 16.15 -2.40
CA ALA A 209 -4.91 17.25 -3.31
C ALA A 209 -4.27 18.44 -2.57
N ASP A 210 -4.74 18.75 -1.36
CA ASP A 210 -4.30 19.88 -0.55
C ASP A 210 -3.27 19.48 0.53
N SER A 211 -2.72 18.25 0.47
CA SER A 211 -1.72 17.78 1.42
C SER A 211 -0.42 18.58 1.32
N LYS A 212 0.20 18.82 2.46
CA LYS A 212 1.41 19.63 2.58
C LYS A 212 2.61 18.80 2.98
N PRO A 213 3.82 19.21 2.60
CA PRO A 213 5.04 18.58 3.08
C PRO A 213 5.02 18.37 4.61
N LEU A 214 5.44 17.18 5.03
CA LEU A 214 5.45 16.68 6.40
C LEU A 214 4.08 16.23 6.95
N ASP A 215 2.98 16.40 6.26
CA ASP A 215 1.74 15.72 6.64
C ASP A 215 1.99 14.21 6.69
N TYR A 216 1.44 13.55 7.71
CA TYR A 216 1.58 12.10 7.91
C TYR A 216 0.24 11.40 7.75
N LEU A 217 0.28 10.21 7.15
CA LEU A 217 -0.88 9.46 6.71
C LEU A 217 -0.68 7.97 6.98
N GLN A 218 -1.77 7.24 7.12
CA GLN A 218 -1.75 5.80 6.94
C GLN A 218 -2.35 5.46 5.58
N PHE A 219 -1.55 4.87 4.69
CA PHE A 219 -2.08 4.18 3.52
C PHE A 219 -2.64 2.84 4.00
N GLN A 220 -3.95 2.71 3.95
CA GLN A 220 -4.68 1.58 4.51
C GLN A 220 -4.13 0.25 4.00
N ARG A 221 -3.87 -0.70 4.92
CA ARG A 221 -3.30 -2.02 4.66
C ARG A 221 -1.84 -2.02 4.18
N ILE A 222 -1.20 -0.86 3.98
CA ILE A 222 0.15 -0.73 3.40
C ILE A 222 1.16 -0.27 4.45
N GLY A 223 0.97 0.89 5.05
CA GLY A 223 1.91 1.46 6.00
C GLY A 223 1.64 2.91 6.34
N TYR A 224 2.60 3.52 7.05
CA TYR A 224 2.58 4.94 7.36
C TYR A 224 3.50 5.69 6.41
N PHE A 225 3.01 6.83 5.94
CA PHE A 225 3.67 7.65 4.94
C PHE A 225 3.64 9.10 5.36
N ASN A 226 4.58 9.87 4.85
CA ASN A 226 4.55 11.32 4.94
C ASN A 226 4.63 11.95 3.55
N VAL A 227 4.12 13.16 3.43
CA VAL A 227 4.25 13.96 2.21
C VAL A 227 5.69 14.47 2.12
N ASP A 228 6.36 14.15 1.00
CA ASP A 228 7.74 14.59 0.75
C ASP A 228 7.81 16.11 0.51
N LYS A 229 8.94 16.72 0.85
CA LYS A 229 9.20 18.13 0.57
C LYS A 229 9.21 18.50 -0.91
N ASP A 230 9.46 17.50 -1.78
CA ASP A 230 9.44 17.66 -3.24
C ASP A 230 8.01 17.59 -3.81
N SER A 231 7.01 17.32 -2.96
CA SER A 231 5.61 17.27 -3.38
C SER A 231 5.12 18.66 -3.79
N THR A 232 4.42 18.70 -4.91
CA THR A 232 3.77 19.90 -5.44
C THR A 232 2.32 19.60 -5.81
N VAL A 233 1.54 20.61 -6.12
CA VAL A 233 0.13 20.47 -6.56
C VAL A 233 0.02 19.56 -7.80
N ASP A 234 0.99 19.67 -8.71
CA ASP A 234 1.02 18.92 -9.96
C ASP A 234 1.71 17.54 -9.84
N LYS A 235 2.44 17.33 -8.75
CA LYS A 235 3.18 16.09 -8.49
C LYS A 235 3.20 15.76 -7.02
N LEU A 236 2.29 14.90 -6.60
CA LEU A 236 2.26 14.39 -5.23
C LEU A 236 3.36 13.35 -5.02
N VAL A 237 4.13 13.50 -3.95
CA VAL A 237 5.22 12.58 -3.59
C VAL A 237 5.08 12.18 -2.13
N PHE A 238 5.11 10.87 -1.87
CA PHE A 238 4.98 10.30 -0.54
C PHE A 238 6.16 9.40 -0.21
N ASN A 239 6.63 9.47 1.03
CA ASN A 239 7.69 8.61 1.56
C ASN A 239 7.09 7.62 2.56
N ARG A 240 7.46 6.34 2.47
CA ARG A 240 7.14 5.39 3.52
C ARG A 240 7.98 5.65 4.76
N THR A 241 7.31 5.91 5.88
CA THR A 241 7.94 6.08 7.20
C THR A 241 8.22 4.72 7.84
N VAL A 242 7.17 3.90 8.00
CA VAL A 242 7.26 2.51 8.48
C VAL A 242 6.14 1.68 7.85
N SER A 243 6.35 0.36 7.75
CA SER A 243 5.31 -0.60 7.38
C SER A 243 4.30 -0.77 8.52
N LEU A 244 3.08 -1.27 8.22
CA LEU A 244 2.07 -1.58 9.25
C LEU A 244 2.51 -2.69 10.20
N LYS A 245 3.25 -3.67 9.71
CA LYS A 245 3.71 -4.83 10.48
C LYS A 245 5.21 -4.92 10.40
N ASP A 246 5.79 -5.40 11.50
CA ASP A 246 7.19 -5.76 11.52
C ASP A 246 7.45 -6.91 10.52
N THR A 247 8.21 -6.61 9.47
CA THR A 247 8.58 -7.60 8.44
C THR A 247 9.74 -8.50 8.90
N TRP A 248 10.41 -8.17 10.00
CA TRP A 248 11.55 -8.93 10.55
C TRP A 248 11.16 -10.26 11.18
N SER A 249 9.97 -10.38 11.73
CA SER A 249 9.50 -11.68 12.27
C SER A 249 9.45 -12.77 11.21
N LYS A 250 9.35 -12.42 9.93
CA LYS A 250 9.31 -13.36 8.80
C LYS A 250 10.70 -13.76 8.27
N VAL A 251 11.75 -13.07 8.64
CA VAL A 251 13.14 -13.36 8.22
C VAL A 251 13.85 -14.28 9.20
N LYS A 252 13.36 -14.38 10.44
CA LYS A 252 13.88 -15.29 11.47
C LYS A 252 13.52 -16.76 11.25
N ASP A 253 12.51 -17.05 10.44
CA ASP A 253 11.98 -18.40 10.20
C ASP A 253 12.38 -18.96 8.81
N LYS A 254 13.41 -18.39 8.20
CA LYS A 254 14.11 -18.91 7.02
C LYS A 254 15.62 -19.01 7.32
#